data_5af5a8413c34ef30aeafaa6a7fc99c39
#
_entry.id   5af5a8413c34ef30aeafaa6a7fc99c39
#
_cell.length_a   1.000
_cell.length_b   1.000
_cell.length_c   1.000
_cell.angle_alpha   90.00
_cell.angle_beta   90.00
_cell.angle_gamma   90.00
#
_symmetry.space_group_name_H-M   'P 1'
#
loop_
_entity.id
_entity.type
_entity.pdbx_description
1 polymer ?
#
loop_
_entity_poly.entity_id
_entity_poly.type
_entity_poly.pdbx_seq_one_letter_code
_entity_poly.pdbx_strand_id
1 'polypeptide(L)'
;ALICKYLLRDEGIDVSEEFIRRIVKVQDPVTRNVPLEEAHPLRRRRNRFGELIQIDGSPHHWFGNTKEACCLLVFIDDASGKITAAGFFPTETAAGYLRLIKEHVLRYGIPLAFYSDRHSIFAPVNAEGNEGDGTQFQRVCGLLGIESILALTPQAKGRVERLNQTLQGRWPKEFKLRGMGDITTANNHIEEFINEFNEEFAVEPLNKEDAHVPLPKGIGPEDIRRIC
;
A
#
# COMPACT_ATOMS: atom_id res chain seq x y z
N ALA A 1 -10.83 -16.89 5.92
CA ALA A 1 -10.09 -15.99 6.81
C ALA A 1 -10.99 -14.91 7.41
N LEU A 2 -11.45 -13.91 6.65
CA LEU A 2 -12.17 -12.75 7.17
C LEU A 2 -13.43 -13.12 7.98
N ILE A 3 -14.28 -14.00 7.44
CA ILE A 3 -15.52 -14.45 8.12
C ILE A 3 -15.19 -15.14 9.46
N CYS A 4 -14.17 -15.99 9.51
CA CYS A 4 -13.77 -16.65 10.76
C CYS A 4 -13.31 -15.63 11.80
N LYS A 5 -12.51 -14.61 11.39
CA LYS A 5 -12.06 -13.52 12.27
C LYS A 5 -13.24 -12.77 12.90
N TYR A 6 -14.27 -12.43 12.10
CA TYR A 6 -15.45 -11.72 12.59
C TYR A 6 -16.32 -12.60 13.50
N LEU A 7 -16.54 -13.87 13.13
CA LEU A 7 -17.32 -14.80 13.96
C LEU A 7 -16.67 -15.01 15.33
N LEU A 8 -15.36 -15.13 15.37
CA LEU A 8 -14.63 -15.25 16.63
C LEU A 8 -14.70 -13.97 17.48
N ARG A 9 -14.45 -12.80 16.83
CA ARG A 9 -14.39 -11.51 17.53
C ARG A 9 -15.76 -11.04 18.04
N ASP A 10 -16.79 -11.11 17.18
CA ASP A 10 -18.07 -10.47 17.46
C ASP A 10 -19.09 -11.44 18.08
N GLU A 11 -19.01 -12.74 17.76
CA GLU A 11 -19.95 -13.76 18.21
C GLU A 11 -19.29 -14.81 19.14
N GLY A 12 -17.95 -14.75 19.32
CA GLY A 12 -17.22 -15.75 20.09
C GLY A 12 -17.21 -17.16 19.48
N ILE A 13 -17.54 -17.28 18.19
CA ILE A 13 -17.65 -18.56 17.48
C ILE A 13 -16.32 -18.87 16.79
N ASP A 14 -15.60 -19.88 17.27
CA ASP A 14 -14.38 -20.38 16.64
C ASP A 14 -14.72 -21.45 15.60
N VAL A 15 -14.48 -21.12 14.31
CA VAL A 15 -14.71 -22.03 13.19
C VAL A 15 -13.53 -22.00 12.21
N SER A 16 -13.21 -23.17 11.66
CA SER A 16 -12.13 -23.29 10.69
C SER A 16 -12.51 -22.68 9.32
N GLU A 17 -11.51 -22.19 8.58
CA GLU A 17 -11.72 -21.71 7.22
C GLU A 17 -12.30 -22.79 6.29
N GLU A 18 -11.89 -24.04 6.50
CA GLU A 18 -12.38 -25.21 5.74
C GLU A 18 -13.88 -25.38 5.96
N PHE A 19 -14.35 -25.23 7.18
CA PHE A 19 -15.78 -25.31 7.52
C PHE A 19 -16.57 -24.20 6.80
N ILE A 20 -16.09 -22.94 6.84
CA ILE A 20 -16.73 -21.82 6.13
C ILE A 20 -16.71 -22.06 4.63
N ARG A 21 -15.60 -22.50 4.04
CA ARG A 21 -15.51 -22.79 2.60
C ARG A 21 -16.52 -23.87 2.18
N ARG A 22 -16.73 -24.86 3.03
CA ARG A 22 -17.72 -25.94 2.77
C ARG A 22 -19.14 -25.40 2.75
N ILE A 23 -19.51 -24.55 3.73
CA ILE A 23 -20.83 -23.91 3.76
C ILE A 23 -21.05 -23.04 2.53
N VAL A 24 -20.09 -22.17 2.19
CA VAL A 24 -20.19 -21.26 1.04
C VAL A 24 -20.30 -22.02 -0.27
N LYS A 25 -19.54 -23.12 -0.45
CA LYS A 25 -19.64 -23.97 -1.66
C LYS A 25 -21.01 -24.63 -1.83
N VAL A 26 -21.70 -24.93 -0.75
CA VAL A 26 -23.06 -25.50 -0.79
C VAL A 26 -24.08 -24.46 -1.23
N GLN A 27 -23.88 -23.19 -0.87
CA GLN A 27 -24.80 -22.10 -1.18
C GLN A 27 -24.54 -21.42 -2.54
N ASP A 28 -23.31 -21.46 -3.05
CA ASP A 28 -22.92 -20.84 -4.33
C ASP A 28 -21.96 -21.73 -5.12
N PRO A 29 -22.48 -22.60 -6.00
CA PRO A 29 -21.68 -23.58 -6.74
C PRO A 29 -20.85 -22.97 -7.90
N VAL A 30 -20.79 -21.66 -8.05
CA VAL A 30 -19.99 -21.03 -9.12
C VAL A 30 -18.51 -21.16 -8.84
N THR A 31 -17.94 -22.28 -9.27
CA THR A 31 -16.48 -22.46 -9.42
C THR A 31 -15.99 -21.58 -10.56
N ARG A 32 -15.40 -20.43 -10.27
CA ARG A 32 -14.58 -19.71 -11.23
C ARG A 32 -13.29 -20.52 -11.43
N ASN A 33 -13.16 -21.19 -12.57
CA ASN A 33 -11.86 -21.59 -13.08
C ASN A 33 -11.08 -20.32 -13.45
N VAL A 34 -10.29 -19.82 -12.53
CA VAL A 34 -9.29 -18.79 -12.83
C VAL A 34 -8.14 -19.53 -13.51
N PRO A 35 -7.78 -19.19 -14.77
CA PRO A 35 -6.59 -19.74 -15.40
C PRO A 35 -5.39 -19.47 -14.48
N LEU A 36 -4.55 -20.48 -14.27
CA LEU A 36 -3.24 -20.30 -13.64
C LEU A 36 -2.41 -19.46 -14.63
N GLU A 37 -2.32 -18.15 -14.38
CA GLU A 37 -1.31 -17.33 -15.04
C GLU A 37 0.06 -17.91 -14.72
N GLU A 38 0.93 -18.02 -15.75
CA GLU A 38 2.31 -18.47 -15.56
C GLU A 38 2.96 -17.64 -14.44
N ALA A 39 3.37 -18.30 -13.38
CA ALA A 39 3.98 -17.67 -12.23
C ALA A 39 5.36 -17.14 -12.62
N HIS A 40 5.44 -15.88 -13.00
CA HIS A 40 6.74 -15.22 -13.19
C HIS A 40 7.51 -15.22 -11.87
N PRO A 41 8.84 -15.51 -11.90
CA PRO A 41 9.63 -15.52 -10.68
C PRO A 41 9.64 -14.13 -10.04
N LEU A 42 9.21 -14.09 -8.79
CA LEU A 42 9.19 -12.85 -8.02
C LEU A 42 10.61 -12.34 -7.80
N ARG A 43 10.82 -11.05 -7.98
CA ARG A 43 12.05 -10.39 -7.57
C ARG A 43 12.34 -10.71 -6.09
N ARG A 44 13.58 -11.08 -5.76
CA ARG A 44 14.01 -11.33 -4.38
C ARG A 44 13.69 -10.11 -3.49
N ARG A 45 13.20 -10.33 -2.28
CA ARG A 45 12.97 -9.27 -1.29
C ARG A 45 14.28 -8.57 -0.94
N ARG A 46 14.21 -7.31 -0.58
CA ARG A 46 15.30 -6.62 0.12
C ARG A 46 15.51 -7.28 1.48
N ASN A 47 16.69 -7.07 2.05
CA ASN A 47 17.05 -7.78 3.27
C ASN A 47 16.60 -7.06 4.54
N ARG A 48 16.53 -5.72 4.54
CA ARG A 48 16.24 -4.89 5.70
C ARG A 48 14.98 -4.05 5.51
N PHE A 49 14.29 -3.81 6.60
CA PHE A 49 13.20 -2.84 6.65
C PHE A 49 13.73 -1.44 6.29
N GLY A 50 13.02 -0.74 5.41
CA GLY A 50 13.40 0.60 4.95
C GLY A 50 14.42 0.68 3.80
N GLU A 51 14.93 -0.46 3.30
CA GLU A 51 15.80 -0.44 2.10
C GLU A 51 15.05 -0.04 0.83
N LEU A 52 13.80 -0.46 0.69
CA LEU A 52 12.98 -0.18 -0.48
C LEU A 52 11.52 -0.14 -0.10
N ILE A 53 10.89 0.98 -0.33
CA ILE A 53 9.44 1.14 -0.19
C ILE A 53 8.82 1.15 -1.58
N GLN A 54 7.98 0.18 -1.88
CA GLN A 54 7.17 0.19 -3.11
C GLN A 54 5.95 1.08 -2.88
N ILE A 55 5.67 1.95 -3.85
CA ILE A 55 4.56 2.89 -3.79
C ILE A 55 3.65 2.69 -4.99
N ASP A 56 2.35 2.77 -4.76
CA ASP A 56 1.35 2.55 -5.81
C ASP A 56 0.03 3.23 -5.49
N GLY A 57 -0.72 3.59 -6.55
CA GLY A 57 -2.09 4.03 -6.49
C GLY A 57 -3.04 2.91 -6.91
N SER A 58 -4.14 2.75 -6.19
CA SER A 58 -5.14 1.72 -6.45
C SER A 58 -6.53 2.33 -6.59
N PRO A 59 -6.93 2.77 -7.80
CA PRO A 59 -8.28 3.24 -8.06
C PRO A 59 -9.28 2.08 -7.97
N HIS A 60 -10.35 2.26 -7.17
CA HIS A 60 -11.36 1.24 -6.97
C HIS A 60 -12.64 1.83 -6.36
N HIS A 61 -13.76 1.10 -6.44
CA HIS A 61 -15.00 1.41 -5.71
C HIS A 61 -14.90 0.96 -4.24
N TRP A 62 -14.01 1.60 -3.49
CA TRP A 62 -13.66 1.20 -2.12
C TRP A 62 -14.86 1.20 -1.15
N PHE A 63 -15.85 2.07 -1.38
CA PHE A 63 -17.03 2.23 -0.53
C PHE A 63 -18.31 1.63 -1.16
N GLY A 64 -18.15 0.70 -2.12
CA GLY A 64 -19.23 0.02 -2.82
C GLY A 64 -19.54 0.61 -4.19
N ASN A 65 -20.12 -0.22 -5.05
CA ASN A 65 -20.36 0.11 -6.48
C ASN A 65 -21.35 1.26 -6.74
N THR A 66 -22.10 1.68 -5.73
CA THR A 66 -23.02 2.82 -5.82
C THR A 66 -22.36 4.16 -5.49
N LYS A 67 -21.10 4.13 -5.04
CA LYS A 67 -20.29 5.31 -4.74
C LYS A 67 -19.28 5.55 -5.86
N GLU A 68 -18.82 6.79 -5.98
CA GLU A 68 -17.74 7.11 -6.90
C GLU A 68 -16.47 6.33 -6.56
N ALA A 69 -15.70 5.99 -7.60
CA ALA A 69 -14.38 5.40 -7.40
C ALA A 69 -13.45 6.44 -6.77
N CYS A 70 -12.59 5.98 -5.89
CA CYS A 70 -11.51 6.80 -5.33
C CYS A 70 -10.20 5.99 -5.35
N CYS A 71 -9.08 6.63 -5.04
CA CYS A 71 -7.77 6.02 -5.10
C CYS A 71 -7.21 5.79 -3.69
N LEU A 72 -6.82 4.57 -3.38
CA LEU A 72 -5.96 4.27 -2.25
C LEU A 72 -4.51 4.44 -2.69
N LEU A 73 -3.77 5.34 -2.07
CA LEU A 73 -2.31 5.39 -2.19
C LEU A 73 -1.71 4.55 -1.07
N VAL A 74 -0.72 3.72 -1.38
CA VAL A 74 -0.13 2.79 -0.42
C VAL A 74 1.38 2.70 -0.56
N PHE A 75 2.07 2.65 0.57
CA PHE A 75 3.51 2.42 0.72
C PHE A 75 3.71 1.09 1.41
N ILE A 76 4.41 0.17 0.76
CA ILE A 76 4.73 -1.14 1.31
C ILE A 76 6.24 -1.37 1.36
N ASP A 77 6.75 -1.78 2.49
CA ASP A 77 8.15 -2.18 2.62
C ASP A 77 8.42 -3.51 1.91
N ASP A 78 9.42 -3.53 1.06
CA ASP A 78 9.76 -4.69 0.23
C ASP A 78 10.30 -5.88 1.06
N ALA A 79 11.00 -5.62 2.14
CA ALA A 79 11.59 -6.65 2.98
C ALA A 79 10.55 -7.37 3.84
N SER A 80 9.71 -6.62 4.54
CA SER A 80 8.75 -7.14 5.51
C SER A 80 7.35 -7.32 4.96
N GLY A 81 6.98 -6.63 3.89
CA GLY A 81 5.61 -6.55 3.41
C GLY A 81 4.69 -5.71 4.30
N LYS A 82 5.24 -4.92 5.23
CA LYS A 82 4.47 -3.98 6.04
C LYS A 82 3.97 -2.82 5.21
N ILE A 83 2.70 -2.47 5.38
CA ILE A 83 2.20 -1.15 4.96
C ILE A 83 2.78 -0.12 5.92
N THR A 84 3.51 0.86 5.40
CA THR A 84 4.18 1.89 6.19
C THR A 84 3.47 3.23 6.16
N ALA A 85 2.68 3.48 5.10
CA ALA A 85 1.74 4.58 5.00
C ALA A 85 0.63 4.22 4.00
N ALA A 86 -0.58 4.68 4.23
CA ALA A 86 -1.68 4.57 3.28
C ALA A 86 -2.70 5.69 3.50
N GLY A 87 -3.46 6.01 2.45
CA GLY A 87 -4.54 6.99 2.54
C GLY A 87 -5.43 6.98 1.32
N PHE A 88 -6.70 7.29 1.53
CA PHE A 88 -7.70 7.43 0.47
C PHE A 88 -7.75 8.87 -0.03
N PHE A 89 -7.77 9.02 -1.35
CA PHE A 89 -7.85 10.31 -2.03
C PHE A 89 -8.91 10.23 -3.15
N PRO A 90 -9.53 11.34 -3.55
CA PRO A 90 -10.47 11.32 -4.68
C PRO A 90 -9.83 10.77 -5.96
N THR A 91 -8.58 11.15 -6.23
CA THR A 91 -7.78 10.69 -7.37
C THR A 91 -6.31 10.54 -6.97
N GLU A 92 -5.53 9.86 -7.78
CA GLU A 92 -4.09 9.75 -7.63
C GLU A 92 -3.41 11.09 -7.94
N THR A 93 -2.67 11.65 -6.98
CA THR A 93 -2.02 12.96 -7.11
C THR A 93 -0.65 13.00 -6.45
N ALA A 94 0.23 13.86 -6.95
CA ALA A 94 1.53 14.14 -6.33
C ALA A 94 1.36 14.58 -4.86
N ALA A 95 0.40 15.47 -4.57
CA ALA A 95 0.11 15.93 -3.20
C ALA A 95 -0.24 14.80 -2.24
N GLY A 96 -1.00 13.79 -2.72
CA GLY A 96 -1.31 12.59 -1.95
C GLY A 96 -0.04 11.81 -1.57
N TYR A 97 0.84 11.58 -2.52
CA TYR A 97 2.12 10.90 -2.26
C TYR A 97 3.02 11.70 -1.33
N LEU A 98 3.12 13.03 -1.50
CA LEU A 98 3.92 13.87 -0.62
C LEU A 98 3.40 13.86 0.83
N ARG A 99 2.08 13.83 1.02
CA ARG A 99 1.48 13.62 2.34
C ARG A 99 1.93 12.28 2.95
N LEU A 100 1.89 11.19 2.19
CA LEU A 100 2.29 9.87 2.68
C LEU A 100 3.81 9.77 2.91
N ILE A 101 4.64 10.44 2.10
CA ILE A 101 6.09 10.55 2.36
C ILE A 101 6.31 11.20 3.74
N LYS A 102 5.64 12.31 4.00
CA LYS A 102 5.73 12.99 5.30
C LYS A 102 5.35 12.07 6.45
N GLU A 103 4.21 11.38 6.36
CA GLU A 103 3.73 10.45 7.38
C GLU A 103 4.72 9.31 7.62
N HIS A 104 5.25 8.71 6.54
CA HIS A 104 6.25 7.66 6.60
C HIS A 104 7.55 8.14 7.27
N VAL A 105 8.10 9.25 6.79
CA VAL A 105 9.40 9.80 7.27
C VAL A 105 9.33 10.21 8.74
N LEU A 106 8.22 10.79 9.18
CA LEU A 106 8.03 11.17 10.58
C LEU A 106 7.90 9.96 11.51
N ARG A 107 7.40 8.83 10.99
CA ARG A 107 7.16 7.63 11.79
C ARG A 107 8.36 6.69 11.84
N TYR A 108 9.05 6.49 10.73
CA TYR A 108 10.10 5.48 10.59
C TYR A 108 11.49 6.07 10.31
N GLY A 109 11.57 7.29 9.80
CA GLY A 109 12.78 7.87 9.26
C GLY A 109 12.79 7.85 7.73
N ILE A 110 13.91 8.25 7.15
CA ILE A 110 14.10 8.39 5.70
C ILE A 110 14.44 7.01 5.11
N PRO A 111 13.64 6.43 4.22
CA PRO A 111 13.96 5.17 3.56
C PRO A 111 15.09 5.37 2.55
N LEU A 112 15.80 4.31 2.17
CA LEU A 112 16.89 4.43 1.20
C LEU A 112 16.36 4.67 -0.22
N ALA A 113 15.25 4.02 -0.60
CA ALA A 113 14.69 4.17 -1.94
C ALA A 113 13.16 4.04 -1.96
N PHE A 114 12.52 4.75 -2.88
CA PHE A 114 11.16 4.49 -3.35
C PHE A 114 11.19 3.76 -4.69
N TYR A 115 10.24 2.86 -4.89
CA TYR A 115 10.05 2.11 -6.13
C TYR A 115 8.63 2.33 -6.65
N SER A 116 8.51 3.00 -7.79
CA SER A 116 7.24 3.36 -8.43
C SER A 116 7.18 2.88 -9.88
N ASP A 117 6.01 2.99 -10.51
CA ASP A 117 5.89 2.89 -11.95
C ASP A 117 6.36 4.17 -12.66
N ARG A 118 6.14 4.23 -13.97
CA ARG A 118 6.46 5.40 -14.82
C ARG A 118 5.28 6.36 -14.97
N HIS A 119 4.39 6.41 -13.99
CA HIS A 119 3.32 7.40 -14.01
C HIS A 119 3.91 8.84 -14.02
N SER A 120 3.22 9.78 -14.66
CA SER A 120 3.68 11.17 -14.81
C SER A 120 4.00 11.90 -13.50
N ILE A 121 3.48 11.40 -12.37
CA ILE A 121 3.82 11.89 -11.03
C ILE A 121 5.29 11.61 -10.69
N PHE A 122 5.82 10.45 -11.12
CA PHE A 122 7.14 9.98 -10.77
C PHE A 122 8.18 10.22 -11.87
N ALA A 123 7.75 10.21 -13.14
CA ALA A 123 8.60 10.39 -14.30
C ALA A 123 7.91 11.33 -15.32
N PRO A 124 8.21 12.64 -15.31
CA PRO A 124 7.61 13.55 -16.27
C PRO A 124 8.13 13.24 -17.67
N VAL A 125 7.20 13.16 -18.60
CA VAL A 125 7.51 13.04 -20.03
C VAL A 125 7.10 14.36 -20.67
N ASN A 126 8.03 15.04 -21.36
CA ASN A 126 7.69 16.23 -22.12
C ASN A 126 6.89 15.87 -23.39
N ALA A 127 6.37 16.88 -24.10
CA ALA A 127 5.57 16.69 -25.31
C ALA A 127 6.27 15.88 -26.42
N GLU A 128 7.60 15.76 -26.36
CA GLU A 128 8.45 15.03 -27.30
C GLU A 128 8.76 13.60 -26.83
N GLY A 129 8.25 13.18 -25.66
CA GLY A 129 8.50 11.85 -25.11
C GLY A 129 9.85 11.69 -24.40
N ASN A 130 10.62 12.76 -24.24
CA ASN A 130 11.87 12.76 -23.49
C ASN A 130 11.63 13.04 -21.99
N GLU A 131 12.61 12.70 -21.14
CA GLU A 131 12.56 13.07 -19.72
C GLU A 131 12.52 14.60 -19.59
N GLY A 132 11.45 15.11 -18.96
CA GLY A 132 11.28 16.53 -18.66
C GLY A 132 12.03 16.93 -17.38
N ASP A 133 11.92 18.22 -17.01
CA ASP A 133 12.37 18.70 -15.72
C ASP A 133 11.72 17.87 -14.59
N GLY A 134 12.48 17.56 -13.55
CA GLY A 134 12.06 16.63 -12.47
C GLY A 134 10.69 16.96 -11.87
N THR A 135 9.96 15.93 -11.47
CA THR A 135 8.65 16.10 -10.81
C THR A 135 8.80 16.66 -9.39
N GLN A 136 7.71 17.17 -8.83
CA GLN A 136 7.66 17.55 -7.41
C GLN A 136 8.02 16.36 -6.50
N PHE A 137 7.60 15.13 -6.86
CA PHE A 137 7.98 13.91 -6.15
C PHE A 137 9.51 13.70 -6.17
N GLN A 138 10.14 13.77 -7.35
CA GLN A 138 11.59 13.61 -7.49
C GLN A 138 12.36 14.70 -6.76
N ARG A 139 11.86 15.95 -6.79
CA ARG A 139 12.45 17.05 -6.02
C ARG A 139 12.48 16.74 -4.52
N VAL A 140 11.35 16.28 -3.97
CA VAL A 140 11.24 15.94 -2.54
C VAL A 140 12.15 14.75 -2.20
N CYS A 141 12.18 13.70 -3.03
CA CYS A 141 13.10 12.58 -2.86
C CYS A 141 14.56 13.06 -2.82
N GLY A 142 14.97 13.92 -3.76
CA GLY A 142 16.32 14.48 -3.80
C GLY A 142 16.67 15.31 -2.57
N LEU A 143 15.75 16.14 -2.06
CA LEU A 143 15.96 16.93 -0.83
C LEU A 143 16.09 16.04 0.41
N LEU A 144 15.41 14.91 0.45
CA LEU A 144 15.48 13.94 1.55
C LEU A 144 16.61 12.92 1.37
N GLY A 145 17.30 12.90 0.22
CA GLY A 145 18.34 11.90 -0.07
C GLY A 145 17.77 10.50 -0.35
N ILE A 146 16.52 10.40 -0.81
CA ILE A 146 15.85 9.15 -1.14
C ILE A 146 16.07 8.84 -2.62
N GLU A 147 16.55 7.65 -2.93
CA GLU A 147 16.66 7.19 -4.33
C GLU A 147 15.26 6.95 -4.92
N SER A 148 14.95 7.53 -6.09
CA SER A 148 13.72 7.27 -6.83
C SER A 148 13.97 6.28 -7.95
N ILE A 149 13.50 5.03 -7.78
CA ILE A 149 13.69 3.94 -8.73
C ILE A 149 12.40 3.73 -9.51
N LEU A 150 12.46 3.84 -10.83
CA LEU A 150 11.33 3.58 -11.72
C LEU A 150 11.31 2.12 -12.18
N ALA A 151 10.17 1.47 -12.05
CA ALA A 151 9.97 0.11 -12.54
C ALA A 151 10.12 0.07 -14.07
N LEU A 152 10.98 -0.83 -14.56
CA LEU A 152 11.17 -1.01 -16.01
C LEU A 152 10.05 -1.86 -16.63
N THR A 153 9.43 -2.73 -15.82
CA THR A 153 8.36 -3.64 -16.27
C THR A 153 7.26 -3.74 -15.20
N PRO A 154 5.99 -3.98 -15.59
CA PRO A 154 4.90 -4.21 -14.64
C PRO A 154 5.21 -5.36 -13.66
N GLN A 155 5.82 -6.44 -14.13
CA GLN A 155 6.15 -7.62 -13.32
C GLN A 155 7.09 -7.29 -12.14
N ALA A 156 7.86 -6.22 -12.27
CA ALA A 156 8.77 -5.77 -11.20
C ALA A 156 8.03 -5.23 -9.95
N LYS A 157 6.74 -4.89 -10.07
CA LYS A 157 5.85 -4.39 -9.00
C LYS A 157 4.95 -5.46 -8.37
N GLY A 158 5.13 -6.73 -8.68
CA GLY A 158 4.24 -7.83 -8.29
C GLY A 158 3.89 -7.95 -6.79
N ARG A 159 4.62 -7.28 -5.88
CA ARG A 159 4.26 -7.25 -4.44
C ARG A 159 3.18 -6.24 -4.15
N VAL A 160 3.35 -5.00 -4.60
CA VAL A 160 2.34 -3.97 -4.38
C VAL A 160 1.06 -4.29 -5.15
N GLU A 161 1.15 -4.92 -6.32
CA GLU A 161 -0.02 -5.41 -7.06
C GLU A 161 -0.80 -6.47 -6.27
N ARG A 162 -0.11 -7.47 -5.69
CA ARG A 162 -0.76 -8.45 -4.80
C ARG A 162 -1.35 -7.82 -3.55
N LEU A 163 -0.64 -6.85 -2.97
CA LEU A 163 -1.18 -6.08 -1.87
C LEU A 163 -2.50 -5.44 -2.28
N ASN A 164 -2.51 -4.70 -3.40
CA ASN A 164 -3.71 -4.04 -3.90
C ASN A 164 -4.86 -5.01 -4.16
N GLN A 165 -4.59 -6.17 -4.76
CA GLN A 165 -5.59 -7.23 -4.93
C GLN A 165 -6.14 -7.73 -3.59
N THR A 166 -5.27 -7.92 -2.58
CA THR A 166 -5.68 -8.34 -1.24
C THR A 166 -6.54 -7.27 -0.57
N LEU A 167 -6.13 -6.00 -0.63
CA LEU A 167 -6.86 -4.88 -0.05
C LEU A 167 -8.22 -4.68 -0.73
N GLN A 168 -8.27 -4.70 -2.06
CA GLN A 168 -9.52 -4.62 -2.84
C GLN A 168 -10.49 -5.76 -2.53
N GLY A 169 -9.96 -6.96 -2.22
CA GLY A 169 -10.78 -8.12 -1.82
C GLY A 169 -11.33 -8.04 -0.39
N ARG A 170 -10.68 -7.27 0.50
CA ARG A 170 -10.97 -7.23 1.95
C ARG A 170 -11.58 -5.92 2.43
N TRP A 171 -10.90 -4.80 2.25
CA TRP A 171 -11.25 -3.52 2.86
C TRP A 171 -12.64 -3.01 2.49
N PRO A 172 -13.16 -3.13 1.25
CA PRO A 172 -14.54 -2.75 0.95
C PRO A 172 -15.57 -3.50 1.78
N LYS A 173 -15.31 -4.77 2.09
CA LYS A 173 -16.19 -5.59 2.94
C LYS A 173 -16.10 -5.17 4.40
N GLU A 174 -14.89 -4.89 4.89
CA GLU A 174 -14.65 -4.40 6.24
C GLU A 174 -15.26 -3.02 6.45
N PHE A 175 -15.11 -2.11 5.48
CA PHE A 175 -15.75 -0.79 5.52
C PHE A 175 -17.26 -0.91 5.62
N LYS A 176 -17.88 -1.77 4.79
CA LYS A 176 -19.31 -2.01 4.85
C LYS A 176 -19.74 -2.55 6.22
N LEU A 177 -19.03 -3.50 6.80
CA LEU A 177 -19.32 -4.08 8.11
C LEU A 177 -19.19 -3.07 9.26
N ARG A 178 -18.23 -2.14 9.15
CA ARG A 178 -18.00 -1.08 10.15
C ARG A 178 -18.79 0.21 9.87
N GLY A 179 -19.66 0.22 8.85
CA GLY A 179 -20.47 1.39 8.49
C GLY A 179 -19.68 2.57 7.91
N MET A 180 -18.49 2.33 7.38
CA MET A 180 -17.64 3.35 6.77
C MET A 180 -18.02 3.53 5.29
N GLY A 181 -18.50 4.71 4.92
CA GLY A 181 -19.06 4.96 3.58
C GLY A 181 -18.35 6.04 2.77
N ASP A 182 -17.26 6.61 3.23
CA ASP A 182 -16.56 7.72 2.58
C ASP A 182 -15.06 7.82 2.93
N ILE A 183 -14.34 8.62 2.15
CA ILE A 183 -12.89 8.85 2.27
C ILE A 183 -12.51 9.38 3.66
N THR A 184 -13.28 10.32 4.19
CA THR A 184 -12.95 10.99 5.47
C THR A 184 -13.01 9.99 6.61
N THR A 185 -14.10 9.24 6.70
CA THR A 185 -14.28 8.21 7.73
C THR A 185 -13.21 7.12 7.62
N ALA A 186 -12.91 6.66 6.40
CA ALA A 186 -11.87 5.65 6.19
C ALA A 186 -10.47 6.17 6.58
N ASN A 187 -10.13 7.40 6.22
CA ASN A 187 -8.83 7.99 6.61
C ASN A 187 -8.70 8.23 8.12
N ASN A 188 -9.78 8.49 8.83
CA ASN A 188 -9.74 8.63 10.30
C ASN A 188 -9.41 7.30 11.00
N HIS A 189 -9.66 6.17 10.34
CA HIS A 189 -9.39 4.83 10.87
C HIS A 189 -8.24 4.11 10.13
N ILE A 190 -7.55 4.77 9.19
CA ILE A 190 -6.57 4.12 8.30
C ILE A 190 -5.44 3.43 9.08
N GLU A 191 -4.98 4.02 10.18
CA GLU A 191 -3.93 3.44 11.03
C GLU A 191 -4.36 2.12 11.67
N GLU A 192 -5.62 1.99 12.07
CA GLU A 192 -6.19 0.75 12.61
C GLU A 192 -6.14 -0.35 11.54
N PHE A 193 -6.58 -0.05 10.32
CA PHE A 193 -6.53 -0.99 9.18
C PHE A 193 -5.10 -1.38 8.80
N ILE A 194 -4.16 -0.43 8.82
CA ILE A 194 -2.74 -0.70 8.58
C ILE A 194 -2.19 -1.66 9.64
N ASN A 195 -2.47 -1.41 10.91
CA ASN A 195 -1.99 -2.24 12.00
C ASN A 195 -2.56 -3.65 11.92
N GLU A 196 -3.88 -3.80 11.73
CA GLU A 196 -4.52 -5.10 11.55
C GLU A 196 -3.96 -5.88 10.36
N PHE A 197 -3.70 -5.18 9.24
CA PHE A 197 -3.09 -5.79 8.06
C PHE A 197 -1.65 -6.26 8.36
N ASN A 198 -0.86 -5.41 9.00
CA ASN A 198 0.53 -5.70 9.30
C ASN A 198 0.68 -6.85 10.30
N GLU A 199 -0.19 -6.95 11.29
CA GLU A 199 -0.23 -8.08 12.25
C GLU A 199 -0.51 -9.41 11.53
N GLU A 200 -1.35 -9.40 10.50
CA GLU A 200 -1.76 -10.62 9.81
C GLU A 200 -0.77 -11.04 8.70
N PHE A 201 -0.18 -10.08 7.98
CA PHE A 201 0.54 -10.36 6.73
C PHE A 201 2.02 -10.00 6.72
N ALA A 202 2.49 -9.18 7.66
CA ALA A 202 3.89 -8.82 7.70
C ALA A 202 4.76 -10.01 8.11
N VAL A 203 5.98 -10.03 7.59
CA VAL A 203 6.99 -11.04 7.91
C VAL A 203 8.25 -10.36 8.46
N GLU A 204 9.03 -11.10 9.23
CA GLU A 204 10.34 -10.62 9.68
C GLU A 204 11.27 -10.45 8.46
N PRO A 205 11.99 -9.30 8.34
CA PRO A 205 13.03 -9.14 7.35
C PRO A 205 14.16 -10.14 7.56
N LEU A 206 14.91 -10.45 6.50
CA LEU A 206 16.05 -11.36 6.56
C LEU A 206 17.17 -10.83 7.49
N ASN A 207 17.38 -9.52 7.48
CA ASN A 207 18.23 -8.82 8.43
C ASN A 207 17.35 -7.89 9.28
N LYS A 208 17.46 -7.99 10.62
CA LYS A 208 16.66 -7.23 11.57
C LYS A 208 17.08 -5.77 11.75
N GLU A 209 18.24 -5.38 11.18
CA GLU A 209 18.65 -3.98 11.19
C GLU A 209 17.69 -3.13 10.36
N ASP A 210 17.28 -2.01 10.94
CA ASP A 210 16.50 -0.99 10.23
C ASP A 210 17.42 -0.18 9.32
N ALA A 211 17.05 -0.05 8.05
CA ALA A 211 17.81 0.69 7.05
C ALA A 211 17.39 2.17 6.95
N HIS A 212 16.32 2.58 7.61
CA HIS A 212 15.93 3.99 7.61
C HIS A 212 17.03 4.87 8.21
N VAL A 213 17.26 6.00 7.58
CA VAL A 213 18.15 7.04 8.10
C VAL A 213 17.35 7.91 9.07
N PRO A 214 17.79 8.07 10.33
CA PRO A 214 17.13 8.97 11.26
C PRO A 214 17.09 10.40 10.74
N LEU A 215 16.02 11.15 11.04
CA LEU A 215 15.98 12.56 10.73
C LEU A 215 17.14 13.30 11.41
N PRO A 216 17.83 14.22 10.70
CA PRO A 216 18.90 15.00 11.28
C PRO A 216 18.43 15.77 12.53
N LYS A 217 19.31 15.92 13.51
CA LYS A 217 19.00 16.71 14.72
C LYS A 217 18.58 18.13 14.33
N GLY A 218 17.45 18.56 14.83
CA GLY A 218 16.88 19.88 14.54
C GLY A 218 15.91 19.92 13.37
N ILE A 219 15.76 18.83 12.59
CA ILE A 219 14.70 18.70 11.59
C ILE A 219 13.45 18.15 12.28
N GLY A 220 12.41 18.96 12.33
CA GLY A 220 11.13 18.61 12.93
C GLY A 220 10.00 18.43 11.92
N PRO A 221 8.78 18.14 12.40
CA PRO A 221 7.60 17.97 11.54
C PRO A 221 7.32 19.15 10.62
N GLU A 222 7.62 20.39 11.07
CA GLU A 222 7.41 21.62 10.27
C GLU A 222 8.38 21.70 9.09
N ASP A 223 9.63 21.28 9.28
CA ASP A 223 10.62 21.29 8.21
C ASP A 223 10.27 20.25 7.15
N ILE A 224 9.85 19.05 7.58
CA ILE A 224 9.35 18.01 6.65
C ILE A 224 8.09 18.48 5.93
N ARG A 225 7.20 19.25 6.61
CA ARG A 225 6.01 19.83 5.97
C ARG A 225 6.35 20.88 4.90
N ARG A 226 7.47 21.59 5.03
CA ARG A 226 7.95 22.56 4.02
C ARG A 226 8.64 21.88 2.84
N ILE A 227 9.23 20.71 3.06
CA ILE A 227 9.86 19.90 2.02
C ILE A 227 8.81 19.19 1.17
N CYS A 228 7.81 18.60 1.80
CA CYS A 228 6.67 17.91 1.19
C CYS A 228 5.50 18.85 0.94
#